data_cd2631bf08d0a9152f15897013e8d36d
#
_entry.id   cd2631bf08d0a9152f15897013e8d36d
#
_cell.length_a   1.000
_cell.length_b   1.000
_cell.length_c   1.000
_cell.angle_alpha   90.00
_cell.angle_beta   90.00
_cell.angle_gamma   90.00
#
_symmetry.space_group_name_H-M   'P 1'
#
loop_
_entity.id
_entity.type
_entity.pdbx_description
1 polymer ?
#
loop_
_entity_poly.entity_id
_entity_poly.type
_entity_poly.pdbx_seq_one_letter_code
_entity_poly.pdbx_strand_id
1 'polypeptide(L)'
;THQVARDLIEEYKPEDGVELLFDPYMGSGTSLVEASIKGINAIGTDLNPLARLMSHVKTTHYDLSCIRDTFSMMQALFFEYSEDKVKNKNFDNISNYTYWYSRDSLLRLSYIYQVINECVALDFADFFKVPLSETVREVSFTRNGEFKRFRMKEEKIKDFKPDVFRLFEEKVIRNINGLEEFNSIKYPCNIDIYDFNSTIEIPSDIIQPNSVDMVVTSPPYGDSRT
;
A
#
# COMPACT_ATOMS: atom_id res chain seq x y z
N THR A 1 -6.03 3.36 -14.12
CA THR A 1 -6.82 2.25 -13.53
C THR A 1 -6.26 0.92 -14.02
N HIS A 2 -6.53 -0.18 -13.28
CA HIS A 2 -6.09 -1.53 -13.67
C HIS A 2 -6.53 -1.91 -15.08
N GLN A 3 -7.75 -1.54 -15.51
CA GLN A 3 -8.24 -1.80 -16.86
C GLN A 3 -7.33 -1.17 -17.93
N VAL A 4 -6.91 0.08 -17.74
CA VAL A 4 -6.03 0.75 -18.71
C VAL A 4 -4.68 0.04 -18.83
N ALA A 5 -4.06 -0.37 -17.71
CA ALA A 5 -2.80 -1.10 -17.75
C ALA A 5 -2.97 -2.45 -18.45
N ARG A 6 -4.07 -3.17 -18.18
CA ARG A 6 -4.42 -4.43 -18.84
C ARG A 6 -4.56 -4.26 -20.35
N ASP A 7 -5.35 -3.25 -20.77
CA ASP A 7 -5.62 -2.98 -22.18
C ASP A 7 -4.34 -2.60 -22.93
N LEU A 8 -3.46 -1.78 -22.32
CA LEU A 8 -2.16 -1.42 -22.90
C LEU A 8 -1.24 -2.64 -23.06
N ILE A 9 -1.15 -3.52 -22.06
CA ILE A 9 -0.36 -4.74 -22.15
C ILE A 9 -0.89 -5.65 -23.27
N GLU A 10 -2.21 -5.76 -23.43
CA GLU A 10 -2.82 -6.58 -24.50
C GLU A 10 -2.61 -5.98 -25.89
N GLU A 11 -2.84 -4.68 -26.05
CA GLU A 11 -2.84 -4.01 -27.33
C GLU A 11 -1.42 -3.83 -27.92
N TYR A 12 -0.43 -3.57 -27.05
CA TYR A 12 0.93 -3.22 -27.49
C TYR A 12 1.97 -4.32 -27.25
N LYS A 13 1.57 -5.52 -26.84
CA LYS A 13 2.51 -6.63 -26.69
C LYS A 13 3.17 -6.96 -28.02
N PRO A 14 4.50 -7.18 -28.07
CA PRO A 14 5.20 -7.68 -29.25
C PRO A 14 4.66 -9.03 -29.75
N GLU A 15 4.83 -9.34 -31.03
CA GLU A 15 4.40 -10.63 -31.63
C GLU A 15 5.08 -11.83 -30.94
N ASP A 16 6.34 -11.68 -30.56
CA ASP A 16 7.13 -12.70 -29.85
C ASP A 16 6.76 -12.82 -28.36
N GLY A 17 5.82 -12.00 -27.88
CA GLY A 17 5.39 -11.97 -26.47
C GLY A 17 6.17 -10.97 -25.63
N VAL A 18 5.90 -10.97 -24.32
CA VAL A 18 6.57 -10.13 -23.31
C VAL A 18 7.11 -11.06 -22.23
N GLU A 19 8.44 -11.11 -22.08
CA GLU A 19 9.10 -11.84 -20.99
C GLU A 19 9.34 -10.93 -19.80
N LEU A 20 9.71 -9.65 -20.04
CA LEU A 20 9.99 -8.67 -19.00
C LEU A 20 9.31 -7.32 -19.27
N LEU A 21 8.44 -6.92 -18.35
CA LEU A 21 7.82 -5.60 -18.29
C LEU A 21 8.55 -4.72 -17.29
N PHE A 22 8.76 -3.44 -17.63
CA PHE A 22 9.33 -2.44 -16.72
C PHE A 22 8.37 -1.26 -16.49
N ASP A 23 8.19 -0.90 -15.22
CA ASP A 23 7.45 0.32 -14.83
C ASP A 23 8.34 1.26 -14.01
N PRO A 24 8.92 2.31 -14.63
CA PRO A 24 9.81 3.28 -13.97
C PRO A 24 9.11 4.24 -12.98
N TYR A 25 7.78 4.23 -12.90
CA TYR A 25 6.97 5.03 -11.97
C TYR A 25 5.78 4.22 -11.47
N MET A 26 6.08 3.04 -10.92
CA MET A 26 5.06 2.01 -10.63
C MET A 26 3.96 2.44 -9.66
N GLY A 27 4.17 3.48 -8.85
CA GLY A 27 3.21 3.91 -7.85
C GLY A 27 2.76 2.76 -6.95
N SER A 28 1.46 2.51 -6.90
CA SER A 28 0.90 1.38 -6.14
C SER A 28 0.94 0.02 -6.87
N GLY A 29 1.71 -0.13 -7.96
CA GLY A 29 2.00 -1.40 -8.61
C GLY A 29 0.90 -1.95 -9.50
N THR A 30 0.05 -1.12 -10.09
CA THR A 30 -1.07 -1.58 -10.94
C THR A 30 -0.57 -2.35 -12.17
N SER A 31 0.48 -1.84 -12.84
CA SER A 31 1.13 -2.48 -13.99
C SER A 31 1.75 -3.84 -13.62
N LEU A 32 2.36 -3.94 -12.43
CA LEU A 32 2.98 -5.17 -11.93
C LEU A 32 1.93 -6.24 -11.60
N VAL A 33 0.79 -5.84 -11.02
CA VAL A 33 -0.34 -6.74 -10.78
C VAL A 33 -0.89 -7.28 -12.10
N GLU A 34 -1.10 -6.42 -13.11
CA GLU A 34 -1.60 -6.86 -14.41
C GLU A 34 -0.60 -7.74 -15.17
N ALA A 35 0.71 -7.47 -15.04
CA ALA A 35 1.76 -8.36 -15.55
C ALA A 35 1.69 -9.74 -14.89
N SER A 36 1.55 -9.78 -13.55
CA SER A 36 1.44 -11.02 -12.79
C SER A 36 0.21 -11.87 -13.17
N ILE A 37 -0.93 -11.24 -13.48
CA ILE A 37 -2.14 -11.91 -13.98
C ILE A 37 -1.89 -12.58 -15.34
N LYS A 38 -0.89 -12.11 -16.09
CA LYS A 38 -0.53 -12.66 -17.42
C LYS A 38 0.70 -13.57 -17.38
N GLY A 39 1.31 -13.78 -16.21
CA GLY A 39 2.53 -14.57 -16.08
C GLY A 39 3.78 -13.89 -16.65
N ILE A 40 3.75 -12.56 -16.76
CA ILE A 40 4.86 -11.74 -17.25
C ILE A 40 5.73 -11.32 -16.08
N ASN A 41 7.05 -11.55 -16.15
CA ASN A 41 7.97 -11.00 -15.17
C ASN A 41 7.96 -9.48 -15.24
N ALA A 42 8.05 -8.81 -14.10
CA ALA A 42 8.04 -7.36 -14.10
C ALA A 42 9.00 -6.77 -13.07
N ILE A 43 9.59 -5.65 -13.46
CA ILE A 43 10.39 -4.80 -12.58
C ILE A 43 9.69 -3.46 -12.44
N GLY A 44 9.55 -2.99 -11.20
CA GLY A 44 9.01 -1.67 -10.91
C GLY A 44 9.94 -0.87 -10.02
N THR A 45 9.97 0.45 -10.20
CA THR A 45 10.67 1.33 -9.27
C THR A 45 9.80 2.54 -8.88
N ASP A 46 9.95 2.97 -7.63
CA ASP A 46 9.34 4.19 -7.12
C ASP A 46 10.15 4.73 -5.94
N LEU A 47 10.34 6.03 -5.85
CA LEU A 47 11.05 6.66 -4.72
C LEU A 47 10.23 6.70 -3.43
N ASN A 48 8.89 6.66 -3.56
CA ASN A 48 7.99 6.69 -2.41
C ASN A 48 7.95 5.31 -1.71
N PRO A 49 8.42 5.20 -0.46
CA PRO A 49 8.44 3.93 0.26
C PRO A 49 7.04 3.33 0.47
N LEU A 50 5.99 4.18 0.60
CA LEU A 50 4.61 3.68 0.72
C LEU A 50 4.12 3.07 -0.60
N ALA A 51 4.51 3.63 -1.75
CA ALA A 51 4.19 3.07 -3.06
C ALA A 51 4.83 1.68 -3.22
N ARG A 52 6.12 1.55 -2.87
CA ARG A 52 6.83 0.25 -2.87
C ARG A 52 6.18 -0.77 -1.93
N LEU A 53 5.83 -0.36 -0.71
CA LEU A 53 5.12 -1.21 0.25
C LEU A 53 3.79 -1.74 -0.34
N MET A 54 2.98 -0.84 -0.92
CA MET A 54 1.70 -1.23 -1.53
C MET A 54 1.89 -2.18 -2.72
N SER A 55 2.88 -1.92 -3.56
CA SER A 55 3.22 -2.78 -4.71
C SER A 55 3.69 -4.15 -4.25
N HIS A 56 4.60 -4.19 -3.28
CA HIS A 56 5.11 -5.43 -2.70
C HIS A 56 3.98 -6.29 -2.12
N VAL A 57 3.11 -5.70 -1.30
CA VAL A 57 1.99 -6.44 -0.68
C VAL A 57 1.02 -6.99 -1.73
N LYS A 58 0.74 -6.25 -2.79
CA LYS A 58 -0.18 -6.70 -3.85
C LYS A 58 0.38 -7.83 -4.72
N THR A 59 1.69 -7.91 -4.88
CA THR A 59 2.35 -8.89 -5.76
C THR A 59 2.94 -10.08 -4.99
N THR A 60 3.08 -9.97 -3.67
CA THR A 60 3.56 -11.06 -2.81
C THR A 60 2.50 -12.14 -2.65
N HIS A 61 2.96 -13.39 -2.59
CA HIS A 61 2.11 -14.52 -2.23
C HIS A 61 2.08 -14.69 -0.73
N TYR A 62 0.90 -14.50 -0.13
CA TYR A 62 0.67 -14.74 1.29
C TYR A 62 -0.17 -16.01 1.50
N ASP A 63 0.13 -16.75 2.57
CA ASP A 63 -0.77 -17.75 3.10
C ASP A 63 -1.97 -17.05 3.76
N LEU A 64 -3.13 -17.13 3.10
CA LEU A 64 -4.35 -16.45 3.57
C LEU A 64 -4.88 -17.03 4.88
N SER A 65 -4.60 -18.30 5.20
CA SER A 65 -5.01 -18.87 6.49
C SER A 65 -4.21 -18.21 7.63
N CYS A 66 -2.90 -18.09 7.47
CA CYS A 66 -2.04 -17.39 8.43
C CYS A 66 -2.40 -15.91 8.60
N ILE A 67 -2.76 -15.23 7.49
CA ILE A 67 -3.24 -13.83 7.55
C ILE A 67 -4.55 -13.73 8.35
N ARG A 68 -5.51 -14.64 8.12
CA ARG A 68 -6.79 -14.65 8.84
C ARG A 68 -6.62 -14.94 10.32
N ASP A 69 -5.77 -15.90 10.68
CA ASP A 69 -5.47 -16.24 12.06
C ASP A 69 -4.78 -15.08 12.79
N THR A 70 -3.79 -14.46 12.12
CA THR A 70 -3.13 -13.26 12.64
C THR A 70 -4.13 -12.12 12.85
N PHE A 71 -5.03 -11.90 11.90
CA PHE A 71 -6.06 -10.88 12.02
C PHE A 71 -7.01 -11.14 13.18
N SER A 72 -7.43 -12.39 13.38
CA SER A 72 -8.27 -12.78 14.53
C SER A 72 -7.58 -12.52 15.86
N MET A 73 -6.29 -12.80 15.96
CA MET A 73 -5.48 -12.44 17.14
C MET A 73 -5.44 -10.92 17.35
N MET A 74 -5.23 -10.13 16.28
CA MET A 74 -5.24 -8.66 16.38
C MET A 74 -6.59 -8.13 16.87
N GLN A 75 -7.71 -8.67 16.38
CA GLN A 75 -9.06 -8.29 16.82
C GLN A 75 -9.27 -8.54 18.33
N ALA A 76 -8.80 -9.68 18.83
CA ALA A 76 -8.84 -9.96 20.27
C ALA A 76 -8.06 -8.92 21.08
N LEU A 77 -6.87 -8.51 20.62
CA LEU A 77 -6.07 -7.47 21.25
C LEU A 77 -6.76 -6.08 21.20
N PHE A 78 -7.46 -5.77 20.10
CA PHE A 78 -8.20 -4.52 19.98
C PHE A 78 -9.42 -4.47 20.89
N PHE A 79 -10.10 -5.61 21.07
CA PHE A 79 -11.20 -5.72 22.05
C PHE A 79 -10.74 -5.45 23.48
N GLU A 80 -9.53 -5.86 23.83
CA GLU A 80 -8.91 -5.61 25.14
C GLU A 80 -8.18 -4.27 25.25
N TYR A 81 -8.32 -3.37 24.27
CA TYR A 81 -7.62 -2.10 24.26
C TYR A 81 -7.91 -1.27 25.49
N SER A 82 -6.84 -0.68 26.06
CA SER A 82 -6.91 0.41 27.03
C SER A 82 -5.72 1.34 26.82
N GLU A 83 -5.86 2.63 27.19
CA GLU A 83 -4.79 3.63 26.95
C GLU A 83 -3.47 3.29 27.66
N ASP A 84 -3.52 2.61 28.79
CA ASP A 84 -2.33 2.19 29.55
C ASP A 84 -1.50 1.13 28.80
N LYS A 85 -2.09 0.35 27.90
CA LYS A 85 -1.40 -0.63 27.04
C LYS A 85 -0.60 0.02 25.90
N VAL A 86 -0.85 1.30 25.58
CA VAL A 86 -0.13 2.02 24.53
C VAL A 86 1.24 2.43 25.04
N LYS A 87 2.31 1.90 24.43
CA LYS A 87 3.71 2.18 24.83
C LYS A 87 4.16 3.56 24.37
N ASN A 88 3.91 3.92 23.11
CA ASN A 88 4.27 5.24 22.60
C ASN A 88 3.07 6.17 22.60
N LYS A 89 3.11 7.17 23.51
CA LYS A 89 2.10 8.23 23.64
C LYS A 89 2.64 9.61 23.29
N ASN A 90 3.90 9.68 22.87
CA ASN A 90 4.54 10.92 22.40
C ASN A 90 4.50 10.99 20.87
N PHE A 91 3.93 12.05 20.36
CA PHE A 91 3.76 12.31 18.93
C PHE A 91 4.48 13.59 18.48
N ASP A 92 5.40 14.13 19.28
CA ASP A 92 6.07 15.40 19.00
C ASP A 92 6.96 15.35 17.74
N ASN A 93 7.35 14.15 17.33
CA ASN A 93 8.03 13.91 16.05
C ASN A 93 7.13 14.04 14.81
N ILE A 94 5.81 14.16 15.01
CA ILE A 94 4.84 14.35 13.92
C ILE A 94 4.45 15.82 13.87
N SER A 95 4.88 16.51 12.83
CA SER A 95 4.60 17.94 12.68
C SER A 95 3.09 18.22 12.66
N ASN A 96 2.67 19.16 13.50
CA ASN A 96 1.26 19.61 13.58
C ASN A 96 0.25 18.49 13.84
N TYR A 97 0.61 17.43 14.55
CA TYR A 97 -0.27 16.29 14.79
C TYR A 97 -1.62 16.67 15.42
N THR A 98 -1.63 17.63 16.38
CA THR A 98 -2.85 18.12 17.03
C THR A 98 -3.79 18.89 16.08
N TYR A 99 -3.24 19.44 15.00
CA TYR A 99 -4.03 20.08 13.96
C TYR A 99 -4.76 19.05 13.07
N TRP A 100 -4.18 17.85 12.90
CA TRP A 100 -4.70 16.84 11.99
C TRP A 100 -5.41 15.69 12.66
N TYR A 101 -5.22 15.45 13.95
CA TYR A 101 -5.77 14.28 14.63
C TYR A 101 -6.31 14.61 16.02
N SER A 102 -7.29 13.83 16.48
CA SER A 102 -7.63 13.75 17.89
C SER A 102 -6.59 12.91 18.63
N ARG A 103 -6.41 13.17 19.94
CA ARG A 103 -5.53 12.36 20.79
C ARG A 103 -5.96 10.90 20.81
N ASP A 104 -7.26 10.62 20.90
CA ASP A 104 -7.80 9.24 20.90
C ASP A 104 -7.45 8.51 19.61
N SER A 105 -7.62 9.16 18.43
CA SER A 105 -7.23 8.55 17.15
C SER A 105 -5.74 8.21 17.11
N LEU A 106 -4.87 9.11 17.58
CA LEU A 106 -3.42 8.85 17.59
C LEU A 106 -3.05 7.69 18.51
N LEU A 107 -3.64 7.60 19.69
CA LEU A 107 -3.38 6.49 20.61
C LEU A 107 -3.80 5.14 20.03
N ARG A 108 -4.97 5.07 19.40
CA ARG A 108 -5.44 3.84 18.73
C ARG A 108 -4.59 3.47 17.52
N LEU A 109 -4.18 4.44 16.69
CA LEU A 109 -3.24 4.21 15.59
C LEU A 109 -1.89 3.70 16.10
N SER A 110 -1.37 4.32 17.18
CA SER A 110 -0.13 3.89 17.84
C SER A 110 -0.25 2.46 18.36
N TYR A 111 -1.40 2.08 18.91
CA TYR A 111 -1.63 0.72 19.38
C TYR A 111 -1.69 -0.29 18.23
N ILE A 112 -2.38 0.01 17.12
CA ILE A 112 -2.37 -0.85 15.92
C ILE A 112 -0.93 -1.04 15.43
N TYR A 113 -0.16 0.04 15.31
CA TYR A 113 1.24 -0.02 14.89
C TYR A 113 2.10 -0.86 15.85
N GLN A 114 1.88 -0.72 17.15
CA GLN A 114 2.54 -1.53 18.18
C GLN A 114 2.21 -3.01 18.01
N VAL A 115 0.93 -3.38 17.84
CA VAL A 115 0.50 -4.77 17.64
C VAL A 115 1.12 -5.36 16.37
N ILE A 116 1.17 -4.60 15.27
CA ILE A 116 1.81 -5.05 14.03
C ILE A 116 3.30 -5.37 14.26
N ASN A 117 4.02 -4.50 14.98
CA ASN A 117 5.47 -4.70 15.15
C ASN A 117 5.86 -5.70 16.23
N GLU A 118 5.02 -5.93 17.23
CA GLU A 118 5.36 -6.76 18.39
C GLU A 118 4.70 -8.15 18.37
N CYS A 119 3.53 -8.26 17.72
CA CYS A 119 2.71 -9.48 17.79
C CYS A 119 2.53 -10.17 16.43
N VAL A 120 2.82 -9.48 15.32
CA VAL A 120 2.69 -10.05 13.98
C VAL A 120 4.05 -10.55 13.49
N ALA A 121 4.10 -11.75 12.90
CA ALA A 121 5.32 -12.25 12.29
C ALA A 121 5.80 -11.32 11.16
N LEU A 122 7.12 -11.18 10.99
CA LEU A 122 7.72 -10.25 10.02
C LEU A 122 7.20 -10.45 8.60
N ASP A 123 6.99 -11.70 8.19
CA ASP A 123 6.52 -12.07 6.85
C ASP A 123 5.11 -11.53 6.54
N PHE A 124 4.31 -11.22 7.57
CA PHE A 124 2.96 -10.69 7.42
C PHE A 124 2.81 -9.22 7.83
N ALA A 125 3.81 -8.64 8.49
CA ALA A 125 3.73 -7.28 9.03
C ALA A 125 3.42 -6.25 7.94
N ASP A 126 4.03 -6.36 6.78
CA ASP A 126 3.84 -5.43 5.67
C ASP A 126 2.41 -5.47 5.11
N PHE A 127 1.78 -6.64 5.09
CA PHE A 127 0.37 -6.74 4.72
C PHE A 127 -0.52 -5.85 5.60
N PHE A 128 -0.31 -5.85 6.93
CA PHE A 128 -1.12 -5.05 7.87
C PHE A 128 -0.73 -3.57 7.90
N LYS A 129 0.48 -3.20 7.49
CA LYS A 129 0.89 -1.78 7.36
C LYS A 129 0.14 -1.05 6.25
N VAL A 130 -0.27 -1.74 5.18
CA VAL A 130 -1.04 -1.11 4.08
C VAL A 130 -2.40 -0.61 4.57
N PRO A 131 -3.30 -1.42 5.16
CA PRO A 131 -4.56 -0.93 5.73
C PRO A 131 -4.35 0.11 6.84
N LEU A 132 -3.27 0.01 7.64
CA LEU A 132 -2.94 1.04 8.62
C LEU A 132 -2.67 2.39 7.94
N SER A 133 -1.92 2.43 6.83
CA SER A 133 -1.62 3.67 6.10
C SER A 133 -2.87 4.39 5.60
N GLU A 134 -3.87 3.62 5.13
CA GLU A 134 -5.16 4.17 4.72
C GLU A 134 -5.99 4.64 5.92
N THR A 135 -5.97 3.89 7.02
CA THR A 135 -6.68 4.25 8.26
C THR A 135 -6.14 5.55 8.83
N VAL A 136 -4.81 5.74 8.84
CA VAL A 136 -4.16 7.00 9.23
C VAL A 136 -4.78 8.19 8.51
N ARG A 137 -4.98 8.10 7.18
CA ARG A 137 -5.59 9.17 6.40
C ARG A 137 -7.06 9.38 6.77
N GLU A 138 -7.82 8.31 6.91
CA GLU A 138 -9.28 8.35 7.08
C GLU A 138 -9.71 8.89 8.45
N VAL A 139 -8.94 8.60 9.50
CA VAL A 139 -9.22 9.09 10.86
C VAL A 139 -8.64 10.49 11.14
N SER A 140 -7.98 11.10 10.16
CA SER A 140 -7.49 12.47 10.24
C SER A 140 -8.63 13.47 10.00
N PHE A 141 -8.42 14.72 10.42
CA PHE A 141 -9.32 15.83 10.12
C PHE A 141 -9.25 16.30 8.65
N THR A 142 -8.77 15.43 7.75
CA THR A 142 -8.73 15.70 6.32
C THR A 142 -10.11 15.41 5.70
N ARG A 143 -10.55 16.25 4.76
CA ARG A 143 -11.75 15.96 3.97
C ARG A 143 -11.49 14.79 3.06
N ASN A 144 -12.34 13.78 3.13
CA ASN A 144 -12.31 12.65 2.20
C ASN A 144 -12.90 13.05 0.84
N GLY A 145 -12.35 12.46 -0.25
CA GLY A 145 -12.83 12.69 -1.61
C GLY A 145 -12.22 13.90 -2.33
N GLU A 146 -11.35 14.67 -1.69
CA GLU A 146 -10.66 15.81 -2.30
C GLU A 146 -9.25 15.44 -2.76
N PHE A 147 -8.85 15.88 -3.96
CA PHE A 147 -7.49 15.65 -4.48
C PHE A 147 -6.43 16.34 -3.60
N LYS A 148 -6.70 17.58 -3.18
CA LYS A 148 -5.84 18.33 -2.25
C LYS A 148 -6.26 18.06 -0.81
N ARG A 149 -5.29 18.04 0.10
CA ARG A 149 -5.56 17.86 1.53
C ARG A 149 -6.13 19.15 2.13
N PHE A 150 -7.44 19.16 2.32
CA PHE A 150 -8.13 20.23 3.04
C PHE A 150 -8.56 19.71 4.41
N ARG A 151 -8.35 20.54 5.45
CA ARG A 151 -8.87 20.26 6.78
C ARG A 151 -10.39 20.39 6.81
N MET A 152 -11.05 19.59 7.60
CA MET A 152 -12.47 19.72 7.91
C MET A 152 -12.74 21.08 8.60
N LYS A 153 -13.96 21.58 8.47
CA LYS A 153 -14.40 22.74 9.25
C LYS A 153 -14.49 22.39 10.74
N GLU A 154 -14.23 23.35 11.63
CA GLU A 154 -14.25 23.16 13.09
C GLU A 154 -15.56 22.56 13.62
N GLU A 155 -16.70 22.96 13.02
CA GLU A 155 -18.02 22.44 13.39
C GLU A 155 -18.10 20.91 13.17
N LYS A 156 -17.51 20.41 12.05
CA LYS A 156 -17.48 18.97 11.74
C LYS A 156 -16.48 18.21 12.59
N ILE A 157 -15.36 18.84 12.98
CA ILE A 157 -14.32 18.22 13.81
C ILE A 157 -14.85 17.90 15.21
N LYS A 158 -15.72 18.76 15.78
CA LYS A 158 -16.31 18.54 17.11
C LYS A 158 -17.08 17.22 17.22
N ASP A 159 -17.75 16.82 16.13
CA ASP A 159 -18.57 15.62 16.07
C ASP A 159 -17.84 14.43 15.44
N PHE A 160 -16.61 14.66 14.93
CA PHE A 160 -15.85 13.63 14.24
C PHE A 160 -15.14 12.72 15.25
N LYS A 161 -15.71 11.55 15.46
CA LYS A 161 -15.20 10.50 16.38
C LYS A 161 -15.11 9.17 15.62
N PRO A 162 -14.11 9.00 14.75
CA PRO A 162 -13.98 7.77 13.96
C PRO A 162 -13.67 6.57 14.86
N ASP A 163 -14.29 5.45 14.56
CA ASP A 163 -13.89 4.17 15.15
C ASP A 163 -12.65 3.64 14.42
N VAL A 164 -11.48 3.89 14.99
CA VAL A 164 -10.19 3.60 14.37
C VAL A 164 -9.98 2.11 14.13
N PHE A 165 -10.34 1.27 15.10
CA PHE A 165 -10.17 -0.18 14.98
C PHE A 165 -11.08 -0.75 13.90
N ARG A 166 -12.36 -0.39 13.92
CA ARG A 166 -13.32 -0.82 12.91
C ARG A 166 -12.89 -0.40 11.50
N LEU A 167 -12.46 0.83 11.30
CA LEU A 167 -11.98 1.31 10.00
C LEU A 167 -10.74 0.54 9.52
N PHE A 168 -9.83 0.20 10.42
CA PHE A 168 -8.70 -0.65 10.11
C PHE A 168 -9.14 -2.07 9.72
N GLU A 169 -10.02 -2.68 10.50
CA GLU A 169 -10.54 -4.03 10.25
C GLU A 169 -11.27 -4.13 8.90
N GLU A 170 -12.11 -3.16 8.56
CA GLU A 170 -12.79 -3.09 7.27
C GLU A 170 -11.80 -3.10 6.10
N LYS A 171 -10.67 -2.39 6.23
CA LYS A 171 -9.61 -2.37 5.22
C LYS A 171 -8.82 -3.67 5.16
N VAL A 172 -8.54 -4.29 6.30
CA VAL A 172 -7.91 -5.61 6.35
C VAL A 172 -8.78 -6.64 5.62
N ILE A 173 -10.08 -6.69 5.93
CA ILE A 173 -11.03 -7.61 5.28
C ILE A 173 -11.07 -7.39 3.77
N ARG A 174 -11.16 -6.13 3.32
CA ARG A 174 -11.14 -5.79 1.90
C ARG A 174 -9.84 -6.28 1.23
N ASN A 175 -8.69 -6.09 1.88
CA ASN A 175 -7.40 -6.49 1.32
C ASN A 175 -7.23 -8.02 1.29
N ILE A 176 -7.74 -8.75 2.29
CA ILE A 176 -7.78 -10.23 2.28
C ILE A 176 -8.60 -10.72 1.08
N ASN A 177 -9.79 -10.16 0.87
CA ASN A 177 -10.65 -10.55 -0.26
C ASN A 177 -9.98 -10.24 -1.61
N GLY A 178 -9.31 -9.09 -1.73
CA GLY A 178 -8.56 -8.74 -2.93
C GLY A 178 -7.37 -9.68 -3.21
N LEU A 179 -6.65 -10.14 -2.17
CA LEU A 179 -5.59 -11.12 -2.33
C LEU A 179 -6.13 -12.52 -2.69
N GLU A 180 -7.28 -12.91 -2.14
CA GLU A 180 -7.93 -14.17 -2.48
C GLU A 180 -8.32 -14.21 -3.95
N GLU A 181 -8.94 -13.14 -4.45
CA GLU A 181 -9.25 -12.98 -5.87
C GLU A 181 -7.99 -13.02 -6.73
N PHE A 182 -6.98 -12.22 -6.39
CA PHE A 182 -5.72 -12.17 -7.13
C PHE A 182 -5.00 -13.52 -7.16
N ASN A 183 -4.91 -14.23 -6.04
CA ASN A 183 -4.28 -15.54 -5.97
C ASN A 183 -4.99 -16.61 -6.83
N SER A 184 -6.27 -16.41 -7.13
CA SER A 184 -7.03 -17.32 -7.98
C SER A 184 -6.79 -17.14 -9.48
N ILE A 185 -6.25 -15.97 -9.90
CA ILE A 185 -6.12 -15.61 -11.32
C ILE A 185 -4.70 -15.34 -11.78
N LYS A 186 -3.72 -15.17 -10.87
CA LYS A 186 -2.33 -14.91 -11.23
C LYS A 186 -1.62 -16.16 -11.71
N TYR A 187 -0.62 -15.97 -12.57
CA TYR A 187 0.30 -17.01 -12.99
C TYR A 187 1.66 -16.87 -12.31
N PRO A 188 2.46 -17.95 -12.23
CA PRO A 188 3.83 -17.86 -11.72
C PRO A 188 4.68 -16.89 -12.54
N CYS A 189 5.25 -15.89 -11.89
CA CYS A 189 6.19 -14.93 -12.47
C CYS A 189 7.00 -14.26 -11.34
N ASN A 190 8.09 -13.59 -11.72
CA ASN A 190 8.92 -12.82 -10.81
C ASN A 190 8.53 -11.35 -10.89
N ILE A 191 8.28 -10.74 -9.72
CA ILE A 191 8.00 -9.31 -9.60
C ILE A 191 9.06 -8.72 -8.67
N ASP A 192 9.90 -7.85 -9.22
CA ASP A 192 10.96 -7.18 -8.48
C ASP A 192 10.68 -5.68 -8.32
N ILE A 193 10.89 -5.17 -7.10
CA ILE A 193 10.56 -3.79 -6.73
C ILE A 193 11.79 -3.10 -6.17
N TYR A 194 12.13 -1.94 -6.74
CA TYR A 194 13.33 -1.18 -6.41
C TYR A 194 13.01 0.28 -6.04
N ASP A 195 14.05 0.99 -5.57
CA ASP A 195 13.96 2.39 -5.13
C ASP A 195 14.93 3.32 -5.91
N PHE A 196 15.51 2.86 -7.02
CA PHE A 196 16.35 3.72 -7.83
C PHE A 196 15.54 4.79 -8.58
N ASN A 197 16.18 5.93 -8.85
CA ASN A 197 15.58 6.99 -9.64
C ASN A 197 15.87 6.76 -11.12
N SER A 198 14.88 6.27 -11.85
CA SER A 198 14.97 5.98 -13.29
C SER A 198 15.30 7.18 -14.18
N THR A 199 15.13 8.42 -13.68
CA THR A 199 15.52 9.62 -14.42
C THR A 199 17.00 9.95 -14.30
N ILE A 200 17.71 9.36 -13.35
CA ILE A 200 19.14 9.56 -13.15
C ILE A 200 19.91 8.40 -13.76
N GLU A 201 19.57 7.18 -13.38
CA GLU A 201 20.25 5.98 -13.83
C GLU A 201 19.33 4.76 -13.68
N ILE A 202 19.44 3.84 -14.64
CA ILE A 202 18.89 2.47 -14.52
C ILE A 202 20.10 1.55 -14.27
N PRO A 203 20.23 0.96 -13.07
CA PRO A 203 21.37 0.10 -12.73
C PRO A 203 21.44 -1.11 -13.66
N SER A 204 22.57 -1.31 -14.33
CA SER A 204 22.76 -2.40 -15.30
C SER A 204 22.87 -3.79 -14.67
N ASP A 205 23.11 -3.87 -13.38
CA ASP A 205 23.04 -5.11 -12.58
C ASP A 205 21.61 -5.52 -12.23
N ILE A 206 20.65 -4.59 -12.32
CA ILE A 206 19.21 -4.85 -12.14
C ILE A 206 18.52 -5.06 -13.48
N ILE A 207 18.73 -4.15 -14.44
CA ILE A 207 18.13 -4.21 -15.78
C ILE A 207 19.26 -4.16 -16.82
N GLN A 208 19.51 -5.28 -17.48
CA GLN A 208 20.52 -5.36 -18.53
C GLN A 208 20.10 -4.55 -19.77
N PRO A 209 21.04 -3.96 -20.51
CA PRO A 209 20.71 -3.31 -21.78
C PRO A 209 19.99 -4.26 -22.75
N ASN A 210 18.92 -3.77 -23.36
CA ASN A 210 18.07 -4.54 -24.30
C ASN A 210 17.36 -5.78 -23.73
N SER A 211 17.13 -5.84 -22.41
CA SER A 211 16.44 -6.95 -21.75
C SER A 211 14.94 -6.70 -21.48
N VAL A 212 14.47 -5.48 -21.69
CA VAL A 212 13.06 -5.09 -21.45
C VAL A 212 12.29 -5.18 -22.77
N ASP A 213 11.22 -5.94 -22.79
CA ASP A 213 10.35 -6.08 -23.97
C ASP A 213 9.25 -5.02 -23.99
N MET A 214 8.81 -4.57 -22.81
CA MET A 214 7.71 -3.63 -22.70
C MET A 214 7.86 -2.68 -21.52
N VAL A 215 7.58 -1.39 -21.76
CA VAL A 215 7.47 -0.38 -20.70
C VAL A 215 6.02 0.09 -20.61
N VAL A 216 5.41 -0.10 -19.43
CA VAL A 216 4.05 0.38 -19.13
C VAL A 216 4.11 1.23 -17.88
N THR A 217 3.82 2.53 -18.02
CA THR A 217 4.01 3.45 -16.90
C THR A 217 3.00 4.60 -16.91
N SER A 218 2.82 5.21 -15.75
CA SER A 218 2.05 6.45 -15.57
C SER A 218 2.97 7.55 -15.01
N PRO A 219 3.70 8.26 -15.86
CA PRO A 219 4.63 9.28 -15.40
C PRO A 219 3.90 10.41 -14.66
N PRO A 220 4.56 11.10 -13.72
CA PRO A 220 3.97 12.22 -13.01
C PRO A 220 3.55 13.33 -13.99
N TYR A 221 2.37 13.90 -13.77
CA TYR A 221 1.91 15.04 -14.56
C TYR A 221 2.84 16.22 -14.35
N GLY A 222 3.23 16.93 -15.44
CA GLY A 222 4.23 18.00 -15.43
C GLY A 222 3.89 19.23 -14.56
N ASP A 223 2.63 19.35 -14.11
CA ASP A 223 2.14 20.36 -13.17
C ASP A 223 2.08 19.88 -11.71
N SER A 224 2.37 18.62 -11.45
CA SER A 224 2.51 18.11 -10.09
C SER A 224 3.81 18.65 -9.49
N ARG A 225 3.71 19.71 -8.69
CA ARG A 225 4.79 20.15 -7.82
C ARG A 225 4.94 19.11 -6.70
N THR A 226 5.85 18.20 -6.87
CA THR A 226 6.33 17.28 -5.83
C THR A 226 7.22 18.02 -4.85
#